data_11ced45acbdd10c0afa469bc9430980f
#
_entry.id   11ced45acbdd10c0afa469bc9430980f
#
_cell.length_a   1.000
_cell.length_b   1.000
_cell.length_c   1.000
_cell.angle_alpha   90.00
_cell.angle_beta   90.00
_cell.angle_gamma   90.00
#
_symmetry.space_group_name_H-M   'P 1'
#
loop_
_entity.id
_entity.type
_entity.pdbx_description
1 polymer ?
#
loop_
_entity_poly.entity_id
_entity_poly.type
_entity_poly.pdbx_seq_one_letter_code
_entity_poly.pdbx_strand_id
1 'polypeptide(L)'
;SHFIPVYYWAHAIIALDWFRYAKHVDIKPNTIQKQFLIYNRAWAGTREYRLKFVELLQQHNLVDNCQTSFNPVDPEHNVEYTTHIFKNIEFKPDNIQDTFPVTTAPSHSSADFTIEDYANTKFEVVLETLFDDERIQLTEKILRPIACGHPFILASTKGSLEYLREYGFKTFDGIIDETYDTEEDPVKRLHLIIDAMKTITTWTEEEQILNWVKINEITKYNKQHFFSDEFANSIVNELKYNLRSAFAELEETNTSKTYFDLRKIMRKIPGLLKIKQELRKNNIPAAVNVLLKARSYYKRYLKSLIA
;
A
#
# COMPACT_ATOMS: atom_id res chain seq x y z
N SER A 1 1.47 10.62 -31.62
CA SER A 1 1.75 11.15 -30.28
C SER A 1 2.64 10.17 -29.54
N HIS A 2 3.86 10.60 -29.20
CA HIS A 2 4.74 9.80 -28.35
C HIS A 2 4.29 9.96 -26.90
N PHE A 3 4.03 8.84 -26.23
CA PHE A 3 3.64 8.81 -24.82
C PHE A 3 4.84 8.26 -24.04
N ILE A 4 5.43 9.07 -23.17
CA ILE A 4 6.50 8.62 -22.28
C ILE A 4 5.92 8.51 -20.89
N PRO A 5 5.92 7.31 -20.28
CA PRO A 5 5.44 7.12 -18.94
C PRO A 5 6.38 7.77 -17.92
N VAL A 6 5.82 8.45 -16.92
CA VAL A 6 6.55 9.02 -15.80
C VAL A 6 6.22 8.22 -14.55
N TYR A 7 7.23 7.59 -13.97
CA TYR A 7 7.09 6.76 -12.78
C TYR A 7 7.45 7.55 -11.52
N TYR A 8 6.67 7.35 -10.48
CA TYR A 8 6.92 7.81 -9.11
C TYR A 8 5.91 7.16 -8.18
N TRP A 9 6.21 7.12 -6.90
CA TRP A 9 5.29 6.50 -5.94
C TRP A 9 4.12 7.44 -5.58
N ALA A 10 3.14 7.53 -6.47
CA ALA A 10 1.99 8.42 -6.34
C ALA A 10 1.14 8.15 -5.08
N HIS A 11 1.01 6.87 -4.67
CA HIS A 11 0.23 6.50 -3.49
C HIS A 11 0.85 7.01 -2.19
N ALA A 12 2.18 7.16 -2.12
CA ALA A 12 2.85 7.72 -0.96
C ALA A 12 2.40 9.17 -0.67
N ILE A 13 2.27 9.98 -1.72
CA ILE A 13 1.81 11.37 -1.58
C ILE A 13 0.36 11.43 -1.10
N ILE A 14 -0.49 10.55 -1.65
CA ILE A 14 -1.90 10.49 -1.26
C ILE A 14 -2.01 10.01 0.19
N ALA A 15 -1.21 9.02 0.59
CA ALA A 15 -1.21 8.46 1.93
C ALA A 15 -0.77 9.46 3.00
N LEU A 16 0.18 10.36 2.69
CA LEU A 16 0.57 11.43 3.60
C LEU A 16 -0.60 12.34 4.00
N ASP A 17 -1.55 12.57 3.10
CA ASP A 17 -2.77 13.31 3.43
C ASP A 17 -3.80 12.42 4.13
N TRP A 18 -4.04 11.23 3.66
CA TRP A 18 -5.05 10.33 4.22
C TRP A 18 -4.74 9.95 5.67
N PHE A 19 -3.47 9.67 5.96
CA PHE A 19 -3.04 9.25 7.30
C PHE A 19 -2.47 10.38 8.17
N ARG A 20 -2.61 11.65 7.77
CA ARG A 20 -2.07 12.79 8.53
C ARG A 20 -2.46 12.82 10.01
N TYR A 21 -3.65 12.33 10.33
CA TYR A 21 -4.14 12.28 11.71
C TYR A 21 -3.41 11.25 12.57
N ALA A 22 -2.91 10.17 11.95
CA ALA A 22 -2.16 9.13 12.67
C ALA A 22 -0.83 9.63 13.24
N LYS A 23 -0.31 10.76 12.74
CA LYS A 23 0.96 11.34 13.21
C LYS A 23 0.99 11.52 14.73
N HIS A 24 -0.10 12.01 15.31
CA HIS A 24 -0.19 12.36 16.73
C HIS A 24 -0.95 11.35 17.58
N VAL A 25 -1.34 10.22 16.96
CA VAL A 25 -2.04 9.16 17.68
C VAL A 25 -1.02 8.18 18.23
N ASP A 26 -1.11 7.90 19.53
CA ASP A 26 -0.39 6.83 20.20
C ASP A 26 -1.37 5.68 20.43
N ILE A 27 -1.18 4.58 19.70
CA ILE A 27 -2.05 3.42 19.78
C ILE A 27 -1.59 2.55 20.94
N LYS A 28 -2.40 2.49 21.98
CA LYS A 28 -2.14 1.65 23.14
C LYS A 28 -2.74 0.27 22.91
N PRO A 29 -1.92 -0.80 22.98
CA PRO A 29 -2.41 -2.15 22.84
C PRO A 29 -3.44 -2.50 23.92
N ASN A 30 -4.50 -3.19 23.55
CA ASN A 30 -5.46 -3.77 24.48
C ASN A 30 -4.87 -5.02 25.15
N THR A 31 -5.44 -5.39 26.32
CA THR A 31 -4.97 -6.55 27.10
C THR A 31 -5.15 -7.85 26.33
N ILE A 32 -6.24 -7.99 25.59
CA ILE A 32 -6.54 -9.15 24.75
C ILE A 32 -6.38 -8.72 23.30
N GLN A 33 -5.44 -9.35 22.60
CA GLN A 33 -5.15 -9.02 21.22
C GLN A 33 -5.16 -10.28 20.35
N LYS A 34 -5.68 -10.13 19.14
CA LYS A 34 -5.43 -11.09 18.06
C LYS A 34 -4.00 -10.93 17.52
N GLN A 35 -3.45 -11.99 16.94
CA GLN A 35 -2.10 -11.90 16.36
C GLN A 35 -2.11 -11.03 15.10
N PHE A 36 -3.16 -11.16 14.26
CA PHE A 36 -3.17 -10.55 12.93
C PHE A 36 -4.43 -9.74 12.66
N LEU A 37 -4.24 -8.56 12.08
CA LEU A 37 -5.27 -7.75 11.42
C LEU A 37 -5.17 -7.97 9.91
N ILE A 38 -6.30 -8.25 9.25
CA ILE A 38 -6.34 -8.47 7.81
C ILE A 38 -7.53 -7.72 7.22
N TYR A 39 -7.29 -6.58 6.60
CA TYR A 39 -8.32 -5.87 5.86
C TYR A 39 -8.52 -6.50 4.48
N ASN A 40 -9.65 -7.15 4.26
CA ASN A 40 -9.99 -7.80 3.00
C ASN A 40 -11.39 -7.39 2.53
N ARG A 41 -11.48 -6.37 1.68
CA ARG A 41 -12.75 -5.86 1.17
C ARG A 41 -13.20 -6.56 -0.12
N ALA A 42 -12.32 -6.63 -1.11
CA ALA A 42 -12.60 -7.14 -2.44
C ALA A 42 -11.50 -8.11 -2.87
N TRP A 43 -11.86 -9.12 -3.67
CA TRP A 43 -10.94 -10.18 -4.06
C TRP A 43 -10.91 -10.45 -5.57
N ALA A 44 -11.85 -9.92 -6.37
CA ALA A 44 -11.85 -10.16 -7.81
C ALA A 44 -10.75 -9.40 -8.57
N GLY A 45 -10.49 -9.80 -9.80
CA GLY A 45 -9.53 -9.18 -10.69
C GLY A 45 -8.08 -9.55 -10.36
N THR A 46 -7.24 -8.58 -10.06
CA THR A 46 -5.82 -8.80 -9.69
C THR A 46 -5.64 -9.26 -8.24
N ARG A 47 -6.74 -9.47 -7.53
CA ARG A 47 -6.78 -9.79 -6.09
C ARG A 47 -7.28 -11.20 -5.81
N GLU A 48 -7.38 -12.06 -6.82
CA GLU A 48 -7.87 -13.44 -6.70
C GLU A 48 -7.08 -14.27 -5.67
N TYR A 49 -5.78 -13.99 -5.51
CA TYR A 49 -4.92 -14.63 -4.51
C TYR A 49 -5.46 -14.52 -3.08
N ARG A 50 -6.30 -13.52 -2.79
CA ARG A 50 -6.90 -13.33 -1.47
C ARG A 50 -7.86 -14.44 -1.08
N LEU A 51 -8.52 -15.05 -2.07
CA LEU A 51 -9.37 -16.23 -1.84
C LEU A 51 -8.52 -17.44 -1.42
N LYS A 52 -7.41 -17.67 -2.13
CA LYS A 52 -6.47 -18.74 -1.77
C LYS A 52 -5.82 -18.47 -0.39
N PHE A 53 -5.49 -17.22 -0.11
CA PHE A 53 -4.98 -16.82 1.20
C PHE A 53 -5.98 -17.13 2.32
N VAL A 54 -7.25 -16.84 2.13
CA VAL A 54 -8.33 -17.15 3.09
C VAL A 54 -8.46 -18.65 3.30
N GLU A 55 -8.43 -19.44 2.23
CA GLU A 55 -8.43 -20.92 2.33
C GLU A 55 -7.23 -21.42 3.13
N LEU A 56 -6.03 -20.89 2.89
CA LEU A 56 -4.82 -21.26 3.63
C LEU A 56 -4.92 -20.89 5.12
N LEU A 57 -5.53 -19.74 5.47
CA LEU A 57 -5.80 -19.42 6.87
C LEU A 57 -6.65 -20.48 7.57
N GLN A 58 -7.68 -21.01 6.87
CA GLN A 58 -8.52 -22.08 7.40
C GLN A 58 -7.76 -23.39 7.50
N GLN A 59 -7.06 -23.79 6.46
CA GLN A 59 -6.29 -25.06 6.41
C GLN A 59 -5.22 -25.12 7.52
N HIS A 60 -4.65 -23.97 7.89
CA HIS A 60 -3.62 -23.88 8.92
C HIS A 60 -4.13 -23.48 10.31
N ASN A 61 -5.46 -23.43 10.52
CA ASN A 61 -6.10 -23.05 11.77
C ASN A 61 -5.66 -21.66 12.30
N LEU A 62 -5.41 -20.71 11.39
CA LEU A 62 -5.00 -19.36 11.74
C LEU A 62 -6.17 -18.39 11.90
N VAL A 63 -7.39 -18.77 11.53
CA VAL A 63 -8.56 -17.88 11.55
C VAL A 63 -8.81 -17.29 12.93
N ASP A 64 -8.69 -18.11 13.98
CA ASP A 64 -8.90 -17.66 15.35
C ASP A 64 -7.83 -16.67 15.85
N ASN A 65 -6.67 -16.63 15.19
CA ASN A 65 -5.61 -15.67 15.46
C ASN A 65 -5.82 -14.35 14.74
N CYS A 66 -6.79 -14.27 13.82
CA CYS A 66 -7.00 -13.12 12.94
C CYS A 66 -8.21 -12.29 13.37
N GLN A 67 -8.07 -10.99 13.23
CA GLN A 67 -9.16 -10.03 13.11
C GLN A 67 -9.31 -9.70 11.64
N THR A 68 -10.31 -10.28 10.99
CA THR A 68 -10.49 -10.18 9.54
C THR A 68 -11.95 -10.21 9.15
N SER A 69 -12.25 -9.73 7.95
CA SER A 69 -13.53 -9.91 7.28
C SER A 69 -13.32 -10.63 5.95
N PHE A 70 -14.20 -11.52 5.62
CA PHE A 70 -14.29 -12.15 4.32
C PHE A 70 -15.71 -12.05 3.80
N ASN A 71 -15.83 -11.60 2.56
CA ASN A 71 -17.12 -11.55 1.89
C ASN A 71 -17.10 -12.55 0.71
N PRO A 72 -17.94 -13.59 0.72
CA PRO A 72 -18.03 -14.55 -0.37
C PRO A 72 -18.49 -13.91 -1.70
N VAL A 73 -19.15 -12.75 -1.63
CA VAL A 73 -19.51 -11.93 -2.78
C VAL A 73 -18.55 -10.76 -2.90
N ASP A 74 -17.85 -10.62 -4.02
CA ASP A 74 -17.01 -9.45 -4.27
C ASP A 74 -17.88 -8.19 -4.38
N PRO A 75 -17.70 -7.17 -3.52
CA PRO A 75 -18.58 -6.01 -3.50
C PRO A 75 -18.35 -5.02 -4.66
N GLU A 76 -17.23 -5.14 -5.37
CA GLU A 76 -16.93 -4.27 -6.52
C GLU A 76 -17.51 -4.83 -7.82
N HIS A 77 -17.58 -6.15 -7.94
CA HIS A 77 -18.03 -6.83 -9.16
C HIS A 77 -19.37 -7.56 -8.98
N ASN A 78 -19.86 -7.64 -7.73
CA ASN A 78 -21.10 -8.35 -7.36
C ASN A 78 -21.11 -9.80 -7.90
N VAL A 79 -19.99 -10.52 -7.69
CA VAL A 79 -19.81 -11.90 -8.13
C VAL A 79 -19.48 -12.78 -6.93
N GLU A 80 -20.10 -13.97 -6.86
CA GLU A 80 -19.76 -14.98 -5.85
C GLU A 80 -18.49 -15.74 -6.24
N TYR A 81 -17.66 -16.10 -5.26
CA TYR A 81 -16.41 -16.82 -5.54
C TYR A 81 -16.65 -18.19 -6.17
N THR A 82 -17.77 -18.84 -5.87
CA THR A 82 -18.16 -20.15 -6.44
C THR A 82 -18.43 -20.10 -7.93
N THR A 83 -18.88 -18.97 -8.45
CA THR A 83 -19.21 -18.74 -9.86
C THR A 83 -18.17 -17.90 -10.59
N HIS A 84 -17.13 -17.43 -9.89
CA HIS A 84 -16.09 -16.59 -10.46
C HIS A 84 -15.22 -17.36 -11.45
N ILE A 85 -14.91 -16.72 -12.58
CA ILE A 85 -13.95 -17.23 -13.56
C ILE A 85 -12.58 -16.68 -13.22
N PHE A 86 -11.73 -17.53 -12.66
CA PHE A 86 -10.38 -17.15 -12.23
C PHE A 86 -9.46 -16.91 -13.43
N LYS A 87 -8.68 -15.85 -13.38
CA LYS A 87 -7.58 -15.60 -14.32
C LYS A 87 -6.41 -16.52 -14.03
N ASN A 88 -6.08 -16.66 -12.75
CA ASN A 88 -5.13 -17.64 -12.28
C ASN A 88 -5.87 -18.76 -11.54
N ILE A 89 -5.93 -19.94 -12.17
CA ILE A 89 -6.66 -21.08 -11.63
C ILE A 89 -6.07 -21.60 -10.31
N GLU A 90 -4.79 -21.36 -10.05
CA GLU A 90 -4.11 -21.77 -8.82
C GLU A 90 -4.58 -21.00 -7.60
N PHE A 91 -5.19 -19.82 -7.80
CA PHE A 91 -5.82 -19.04 -6.74
C PHE A 91 -7.26 -19.44 -6.46
N LYS A 92 -7.81 -20.34 -7.27
CA LYS A 92 -9.15 -20.87 -7.02
C LYS A 92 -9.10 -21.72 -5.74
N PRO A 93 -9.89 -21.37 -4.71
CA PRO A 93 -9.96 -22.20 -3.51
C PRO A 93 -10.72 -23.51 -3.83
N ASP A 94 -10.31 -24.60 -3.20
CA ASP A 94 -11.02 -25.88 -3.29
C ASP A 94 -12.27 -25.85 -2.41
N ASN A 95 -12.15 -25.29 -1.21
CA ASN A 95 -13.26 -25.14 -0.29
C ASN A 95 -12.97 -24.01 0.72
N ILE A 96 -13.82 -23.00 0.75
CA ILE A 96 -13.80 -21.98 1.79
C ILE A 96 -15.06 -22.14 2.64
N GLN A 97 -14.89 -22.31 3.95
CA GLN A 97 -16.02 -22.30 4.87
C GLN A 97 -16.62 -20.89 4.93
N ASP A 98 -17.92 -20.79 4.73
CA ASP A 98 -18.65 -19.49 4.63
C ASP A 98 -18.69 -18.71 5.96
N THR A 99 -18.29 -19.32 7.05
CA THR A 99 -18.31 -18.72 8.37
C THR A 99 -16.93 -18.18 8.77
N PHE A 100 -16.58 -17.03 8.23
CA PHE A 100 -15.55 -16.20 8.84
C PHE A 100 -16.19 -15.34 9.92
N PRO A 101 -15.68 -15.34 11.13
CA PRO A 101 -16.10 -14.36 12.10
C PRO A 101 -15.76 -12.97 11.56
N VAL A 102 -16.75 -12.21 11.15
CA VAL A 102 -16.60 -10.81 10.79
C VAL A 102 -16.29 -10.06 12.07
N THR A 103 -15.02 -9.83 12.33
CA THR A 103 -14.56 -9.14 13.54
C THR A 103 -14.18 -7.70 13.27
N THR A 104 -14.02 -7.32 11.98
CA THR A 104 -13.82 -5.95 11.54
C THR A 104 -15.02 -5.48 10.70
N ALA A 105 -15.41 -4.23 10.87
CA ALA A 105 -16.39 -3.62 9.97
C ALA A 105 -15.87 -3.63 8.52
N PRO A 106 -16.71 -3.86 7.51
CA PRO A 106 -16.31 -3.74 6.12
C PRO A 106 -15.79 -2.33 5.86
N SER A 107 -14.57 -2.23 5.37
CA SER A 107 -13.99 -0.95 4.97
C SER A 107 -14.65 -0.49 3.67
N HIS A 108 -15.15 0.74 3.63
CA HIS A 108 -15.69 1.35 2.41
C HIS A 108 -14.58 1.84 1.47
N SER A 109 -13.39 2.06 1.99
CA SER A 109 -12.21 2.51 1.26
C SER A 109 -10.99 1.73 1.71
N SER A 110 -10.04 1.50 0.82
CA SER A 110 -8.78 0.82 1.15
C SER A 110 -7.88 1.60 2.13
N ALA A 111 -8.17 2.88 2.33
CA ALA A 111 -7.50 3.73 3.31
C ALA A 111 -8.21 3.78 4.67
N ASP A 112 -9.42 3.21 4.77
CA ASP A 112 -10.17 3.21 6.03
C ASP A 112 -9.50 2.27 7.04
N PHE A 113 -9.48 2.71 8.29
CA PHE A 113 -9.03 1.94 9.43
C PHE A 113 -9.63 2.52 10.71
N THR A 114 -9.66 1.72 11.76
CA THR A 114 -9.97 2.19 13.11
C THR A 114 -8.76 2.00 14.03
N ILE A 115 -8.60 2.92 14.98
CA ILE A 115 -7.53 2.82 15.99
C ILE A 115 -7.73 1.56 16.85
N GLU A 116 -9.00 1.19 17.09
CA GLU A 116 -9.38 0.02 17.85
C GLU A 116 -8.88 -1.29 17.19
N ASP A 117 -8.93 -1.40 15.87
CA ASP A 117 -8.42 -2.57 15.15
C ASP A 117 -6.92 -2.76 15.41
N TYR A 118 -6.15 -1.67 15.41
CA TYR A 118 -4.72 -1.73 15.72
C TYR A 118 -4.43 -1.96 17.20
N ALA A 119 -5.28 -1.45 18.09
CA ALA A 119 -5.16 -1.72 19.53
C ALA A 119 -5.45 -3.20 19.87
N ASN A 120 -6.32 -3.84 19.10
CA ASN A 120 -6.74 -5.23 19.27
C ASN A 120 -5.84 -6.26 18.57
N THR A 121 -4.83 -5.84 17.83
CA THR A 121 -4.01 -6.73 17.02
C THR A 121 -2.52 -6.45 17.17
N LYS A 122 -1.69 -7.44 16.84
CA LYS A 122 -0.24 -7.33 16.95
C LYS A 122 0.45 -7.03 15.62
N PHE A 123 -0.04 -7.56 14.50
CA PHE A 123 0.51 -7.36 13.15
C PHE A 123 -0.61 -7.11 12.16
N GLU A 124 -0.39 -6.27 11.16
CA GLU A 124 -1.26 -6.24 9.99
C GLU A 124 -0.67 -7.10 8.87
N VAL A 125 -1.45 -8.04 8.33
CA VAL A 125 -1.12 -8.69 7.06
C VAL A 125 -1.74 -7.86 5.95
N VAL A 126 -0.88 -7.12 5.25
CA VAL A 126 -1.28 -6.21 4.19
C VAL A 126 -1.47 -6.97 2.90
N LEU A 127 -2.70 -7.03 2.41
CA LEU A 127 -3.02 -7.63 1.11
C LEU A 127 -3.04 -6.55 0.03
N GLU A 128 -1.95 -6.42 -0.73
CA GLU A 128 -1.85 -5.42 -1.80
C GLU A 128 -2.73 -5.77 -3.01
N THR A 129 -2.84 -4.84 -3.94
CA THR A 129 -3.69 -4.98 -5.14
C THR A 129 -3.07 -5.93 -6.15
N LEU A 130 -1.75 -5.85 -6.32
CA LEU A 130 -0.99 -6.74 -7.20
C LEU A 130 -0.25 -7.78 -6.36
N PHE A 131 -0.31 -9.02 -6.79
CA PHE A 131 0.39 -10.14 -6.16
C PHE A 131 1.05 -11.06 -7.20
N ASP A 132 0.30 -11.45 -8.23
CA ASP A 132 0.73 -12.24 -9.37
C ASP A 132 0.92 -11.30 -10.58
N ASP A 133 1.98 -10.47 -10.52
CA ASP A 133 2.29 -9.46 -11.52
C ASP A 133 3.80 -9.20 -11.52
N GLU A 134 4.34 -8.77 -12.64
CA GLU A 134 5.75 -8.36 -12.75
C GLU A 134 5.99 -6.94 -12.22
N ARG A 135 4.93 -6.16 -12.07
CA ARG A 135 5.00 -4.77 -11.63
C ARG A 135 4.94 -4.68 -10.11
N ILE A 136 5.85 -3.95 -9.51
CA ILE A 136 5.75 -3.56 -8.10
C ILE A 136 4.81 -2.37 -8.01
N GLN A 137 3.75 -2.49 -7.21
CA GLN A 137 2.81 -1.42 -6.93
C GLN A 137 2.42 -1.44 -5.46
N LEU A 138 3.14 -0.67 -4.67
CA LEU A 138 2.77 -0.41 -3.29
C LEU A 138 1.72 0.71 -3.24
N THR A 139 0.65 0.45 -2.52
CA THR A 139 -0.48 1.40 -2.41
C THR A 139 -0.54 2.02 -1.01
N GLU A 140 -1.63 2.71 -0.72
CA GLU A 140 -1.89 3.25 0.61
C GLU A 140 -2.01 2.16 1.70
N LYS A 141 -2.24 0.90 1.31
CA LYS A 141 -2.45 -0.21 2.24
C LYS A 141 -1.23 -0.48 3.11
N ILE A 142 -0.05 -0.57 2.51
CA ILE A 142 1.20 -0.76 3.28
C ILE A 142 1.55 0.48 4.11
N LEU A 143 1.20 1.67 3.62
CA LEU A 143 1.50 2.92 4.33
C LEU A 143 0.58 3.16 5.53
N ARG A 144 -0.54 2.47 5.61
CA ARG A 144 -1.48 2.53 6.74
C ARG A 144 -0.87 2.02 8.05
N PRO A 145 -0.39 0.75 8.16
CA PRO A 145 0.26 0.28 9.37
C PRO A 145 1.53 1.10 9.69
N ILE A 146 2.29 1.51 8.68
CA ILE A 146 3.47 2.37 8.87
C ILE A 146 3.08 3.69 9.54
N ALA A 147 2.06 4.38 9.05
CA ALA A 147 1.56 5.62 9.62
C ALA A 147 1.03 5.45 11.05
N CYS A 148 0.45 4.30 11.34
CA CYS A 148 -0.04 3.95 12.67
C CYS A 148 1.08 3.51 13.63
N GLY A 149 2.29 3.23 13.13
CA GLY A 149 3.38 2.67 13.94
C GLY A 149 3.14 1.22 14.32
N HIS A 150 2.50 0.46 13.44
CA HIS A 150 2.12 -0.93 13.62
C HIS A 150 2.98 -1.84 12.75
N PRO A 151 3.40 -3.03 13.22
CA PRO A 151 4.17 -3.95 12.40
C PRO A 151 3.29 -4.64 11.35
N PHE A 152 3.92 -5.07 10.26
CA PHE A 152 3.21 -5.65 9.13
C PHE A 152 3.92 -6.87 8.53
N ILE A 153 3.14 -7.70 7.84
CA ILE A 153 3.57 -8.68 6.85
C ILE A 153 3.00 -8.23 5.52
N LEU A 154 3.82 -8.17 4.46
CA LEU A 154 3.39 -7.62 3.18
C LEU A 154 3.13 -8.72 2.16
N ALA A 155 1.87 -8.97 1.83
CA ALA A 155 1.48 -9.84 0.72
C ALA A 155 1.33 -9.00 -0.56
N SER A 156 2.37 -9.01 -1.38
CA SER A 156 2.48 -8.24 -2.62
C SER A 156 3.29 -9.00 -3.67
N THR A 157 3.57 -8.37 -4.80
CA THR A 157 4.48 -8.89 -5.82
C THR A 157 5.90 -9.03 -5.25
N LYS A 158 6.67 -9.95 -5.81
CA LYS A 158 8.08 -10.15 -5.49
C LYS A 158 8.86 -8.84 -5.50
N GLY A 159 9.79 -8.66 -4.55
CA GLY A 159 10.65 -7.47 -4.44
C GLY A 159 9.97 -6.25 -3.81
N SER A 160 8.75 -6.40 -3.30
CA SER A 160 8.01 -5.29 -2.71
C SER A 160 8.60 -4.79 -1.40
N LEU A 161 9.19 -5.66 -0.57
CA LEU A 161 9.90 -5.25 0.64
C LEU A 161 11.23 -4.57 0.31
N GLU A 162 11.94 -5.05 -0.71
CA GLU A 162 13.16 -4.38 -1.20
C GLU A 162 12.83 -2.96 -1.68
N TYR A 163 11.79 -2.83 -2.51
CA TYR A 163 11.30 -1.52 -2.98
C TYR A 163 10.91 -0.59 -1.82
N LEU A 164 10.27 -1.12 -0.76
CA LEU A 164 9.95 -0.34 0.43
C LEU A 164 11.22 0.16 1.15
N ARG A 165 12.26 -0.69 1.22
CA ARG A 165 13.57 -0.33 1.79
C ARG A 165 14.29 0.77 1.00
N GLU A 166 14.14 0.79 -0.33
CA GLU A 166 14.69 1.86 -1.19
C GLU A 166 14.16 3.26 -0.83
N TYR A 167 12.93 3.33 -0.30
CA TYR A 167 12.36 4.58 0.22
C TYR A 167 12.72 4.86 1.68
N GLY A 168 13.64 4.11 2.27
CA GLY A 168 14.17 4.33 3.61
C GLY A 168 13.38 3.68 4.75
N PHE A 169 12.35 2.89 4.45
CA PHE A 169 11.63 2.13 5.47
C PHE A 169 12.43 0.89 5.88
N LYS A 170 12.25 0.48 7.13
CA LYS A 170 12.78 -0.77 7.66
C LYS A 170 11.72 -1.85 7.57
N THR A 171 12.15 -3.07 7.26
CA THR A 171 11.34 -4.27 7.31
C THR A 171 11.71 -5.10 8.55
N PHE A 172 11.13 -6.28 8.71
CA PHE A 172 11.30 -7.08 9.92
C PHE A 172 12.27 -8.26 9.70
N ASP A 173 13.17 -8.14 8.72
CA ASP A 173 14.22 -9.14 8.46
C ASP A 173 15.01 -9.47 9.73
N GLY A 174 15.28 -10.77 9.94
CA GLY A 174 15.92 -11.29 11.16
C GLY A 174 14.99 -11.38 12.39
N ILE A 175 13.70 -11.01 12.24
CA ILE A 175 12.63 -11.22 13.23
C ILE A 175 11.54 -12.10 12.62
N ILE A 176 11.14 -11.78 11.38
CA ILE A 176 10.20 -12.53 10.55
C ILE A 176 10.97 -13.06 9.36
N ASP A 177 10.68 -14.28 8.94
CA ASP A 177 11.22 -14.81 7.67
C ASP A 177 10.57 -14.06 6.50
N GLU A 178 11.34 -13.19 5.85
CA GLU A 178 10.92 -12.38 4.70
C GLU A 178 11.33 -13.01 3.35
N THR A 179 11.74 -14.29 3.33
CA THR A 179 12.13 -15.00 2.09
C THR A 179 11.01 -15.06 1.06
N TYR A 180 9.77 -14.90 1.48
CA TYR A 180 8.63 -14.79 0.58
C TYR A 180 8.74 -13.62 -0.41
N ASP A 181 9.45 -12.54 -0.05
CA ASP A 181 9.62 -11.38 -0.95
C ASP A 181 10.48 -11.68 -2.17
N THR A 182 11.30 -12.73 -2.11
CA THR A 182 12.17 -13.14 -3.23
C THR A 182 11.60 -14.33 -4.04
N GLU A 183 10.50 -14.92 -3.60
CA GLU A 183 9.90 -16.08 -4.25
C GLU A 183 9.17 -15.68 -5.54
N GLU A 184 9.53 -16.32 -6.65
CA GLU A 184 8.96 -16.09 -7.98
C GLU A 184 7.54 -16.64 -8.09
N ASP A 185 7.33 -17.88 -7.61
CA ASP A 185 6.06 -18.57 -7.69
C ASP A 185 5.06 -17.92 -6.70
N PRO A 186 3.94 -17.33 -7.20
CA PRO A 186 3.00 -16.63 -6.35
C PRO A 186 2.27 -17.56 -5.36
N VAL A 187 2.02 -18.82 -5.71
CA VAL A 187 1.37 -19.75 -4.78
C VAL A 187 2.33 -20.13 -3.67
N LYS A 188 3.57 -20.44 -4.03
CA LYS A 188 4.61 -20.73 -3.04
C LYS A 188 4.89 -19.52 -2.15
N ARG A 189 4.87 -18.30 -2.71
CA ARG A 189 4.97 -17.06 -1.94
C ARG A 189 3.84 -16.94 -0.90
N LEU A 190 2.60 -17.29 -1.25
CA LEU A 190 1.49 -17.34 -0.29
C LEU A 190 1.76 -18.33 0.86
N HIS A 191 2.27 -19.52 0.55
CA HIS A 191 2.61 -20.51 1.58
C HIS A 191 3.71 -19.99 2.51
N LEU A 192 4.76 -19.36 1.99
CA LEU A 192 5.82 -18.76 2.81
C LEU A 192 5.29 -17.64 3.72
N ILE A 193 4.34 -16.83 3.24
CA ILE A 193 3.66 -15.82 4.08
C ILE A 193 2.89 -16.50 5.22
N ILE A 194 2.15 -17.56 4.93
CA ILE A 194 1.44 -18.34 5.96
C ILE A 194 2.41 -18.97 6.95
N ASP A 195 3.54 -19.48 6.50
CA ASP A 195 4.56 -20.07 7.38
C ASP A 195 5.21 -19.00 8.30
N ALA A 196 5.45 -17.80 7.79
CA ALA A 196 5.86 -16.67 8.62
C ALA A 196 4.81 -16.32 9.69
N MET A 197 3.51 -16.31 9.33
CA MET A 197 2.43 -16.12 10.29
C MET A 197 2.39 -17.23 11.36
N LYS A 198 2.53 -18.50 10.96
CA LYS A 198 2.58 -19.64 11.90
C LYS A 198 3.74 -19.50 12.88
N THR A 199 4.92 -19.14 12.37
CA THR A 199 6.11 -18.94 13.23
C THR A 199 5.84 -17.90 14.30
N ILE A 200 5.22 -16.77 13.96
CA ILE A 200 4.85 -15.73 14.93
C ILE A 200 3.91 -16.26 16.01
N THR A 201 2.96 -17.14 15.65
CA THR A 201 2.02 -17.71 16.64
C THR A 201 2.68 -18.70 17.61
N THR A 202 3.84 -19.23 17.26
CA THR A 202 4.58 -20.20 18.06
C THR A 202 5.71 -19.60 18.91
N TRP A 203 5.93 -18.30 18.85
CA TRP A 203 6.95 -17.64 19.66
C TRP A 203 6.74 -17.90 21.15
N THR A 204 7.79 -18.31 21.82
CA THR A 204 7.84 -18.39 23.28
C THR A 204 7.70 -17.01 23.91
N GLU A 205 7.39 -16.92 25.18
CA GLU A 205 7.33 -15.63 25.91
C GLU A 205 8.66 -14.87 25.82
N GLU A 206 9.78 -15.55 25.92
CA GLU A 206 11.12 -14.95 25.80
C GLU A 206 11.34 -14.37 24.39
N GLU A 207 11.04 -15.14 23.35
CA GLU A 207 11.13 -14.68 21.96
C GLU A 207 10.20 -13.50 21.71
N GLN A 208 8.98 -13.54 22.24
CA GLN A 208 8.05 -12.41 22.13
C GLN A 208 8.67 -11.14 22.74
N ILE A 209 9.19 -11.19 23.95
CA ILE A 209 9.80 -10.04 24.63
C ILE A 209 10.96 -9.49 23.79
N LEU A 210 11.89 -10.33 23.35
CA LEU A 210 13.06 -9.91 22.58
C LEU A 210 12.68 -9.35 21.22
N ASN A 211 11.75 -9.99 20.52
CA ASN A 211 11.32 -9.55 19.20
C ASN A 211 10.53 -8.22 19.29
N TRP A 212 9.67 -8.05 20.30
CA TRP A 212 8.91 -6.81 20.49
C TRP A 212 9.77 -5.59 20.74
N VAL A 213 10.92 -5.73 21.41
CA VAL A 213 11.87 -4.61 21.55
C VAL A 213 12.32 -4.13 20.17
N LYS A 214 12.76 -5.04 19.32
CA LYS A 214 13.21 -4.70 17.94
C LYS A 214 12.07 -4.20 17.06
N ILE A 215 10.90 -4.84 17.12
CA ILE A 215 9.72 -4.44 16.34
C ILE A 215 9.32 -3.01 16.70
N ASN A 216 9.27 -2.66 17.97
CA ASN A 216 8.91 -1.32 18.41
C ASN A 216 9.91 -0.25 17.93
N GLU A 217 11.19 -0.56 17.87
CA GLU A 217 12.19 0.34 17.30
C GLU A 217 11.95 0.57 15.80
N ILE A 218 11.68 -0.50 15.05
CA ILE A 218 11.41 -0.44 13.61
C ILE A 218 10.12 0.35 13.35
N THR A 219 9.03 0.02 14.03
CA THR A 219 7.73 0.67 13.80
C THR A 219 7.76 2.16 14.17
N LYS A 220 8.44 2.51 15.27
CA LYS A 220 8.66 3.89 15.66
C LYS A 220 9.47 4.66 14.61
N TYR A 221 10.57 4.04 14.14
CA TYR A 221 11.38 4.63 13.08
C TYR A 221 10.55 4.84 11.80
N ASN A 222 9.83 3.81 11.36
CA ASN A 222 9.03 3.85 10.13
C ASN A 222 7.94 4.94 10.20
N LYS A 223 7.26 5.06 11.33
CA LYS A 223 6.28 6.13 11.55
C LYS A 223 6.91 7.51 11.49
N GLN A 224 8.05 7.72 12.14
CA GLN A 224 8.78 8.97 12.10
C GLN A 224 9.25 9.31 10.69
N HIS A 225 9.80 8.33 9.97
CA HIS A 225 10.25 8.48 8.59
C HIS A 225 9.09 8.82 7.65
N PHE A 226 7.95 8.13 7.75
CA PHE A 226 6.77 8.40 6.94
C PHE A 226 6.30 9.86 7.05
N PHE A 227 6.34 10.44 8.24
CA PHE A 227 5.94 11.83 8.48
C PHE A 227 7.09 12.83 8.39
N SER A 228 8.26 12.44 7.91
CA SER A 228 9.43 13.30 7.74
C SER A 228 9.38 14.09 6.43
N ASP A 229 10.03 15.23 6.43
CA ASP A 229 10.25 16.01 5.20
C ASP A 229 11.18 15.27 4.25
N GLU A 230 12.07 14.41 4.75
CA GLU A 230 12.98 13.59 3.96
C GLU A 230 12.20 12.64 3.04
N PHE A 231 11.26 11.88 3.59
CA PHE A 231 10.43 10.97 2.81
C PHE A 231 9.57 11.73 1.79
N ALA A 232 8.89 12.80 2.20
CA ALA A 232 8.10 13.62 1.30
C ALA A 232 8.93 14.20 0.15
N ASN A 233 10.14 14.68 0.45
CA ASN A 233 11.06 15.24 -0.55
C ASN A 233 11.63 14.16 -1.48
N SER A 234 11.87 12.93 -1.01
CA SER A 234 12.35 11.83 -1.85
C SER A 234 11.38 11.56 -3.00
N ILE A 235 10.08 11.44 -2.70
CA ILE A 235 9.03 11.22 -3.72
C ILE A 235 8.93 12.40 -4.71
N VAL A 236 9.01 13.63 -4.20
CA VAL A 236 8.94 14.82 -5.07
C VAL A 236 10.18 14.94 -5.96
N ASN A 237 11.36 14.55 -5.46
CA ASN A 237 12.59 14.58 -6.24
C ASN A 237 12.60 13.47 -7.30
N GLU A 238 12.11 12.27 -6.98
CA GLU A 238 11.87 11.21 -7.95
C GLU A 238 10.97 11.68 -9.10
N LEU A 239 9.81 12.25 -8.79
CA LEU A 239 8.90 12.81 -9.80
C LEU A 239 9.60 13.86 -10.68
N LYS A 240 10.36 14.77 -10.06
CA LYS A 240 11.10 15.82 -10.81
C LYS A 240 12.16 15.22 -11.72
N TYR A 241 12.88 14.22 -11.24
CA TYR A 241 13.91 13.53 -12.01
C TYR A 241 13.30 12.82 -13.22
N ASN A 242 12.26 12.02 -13.00
CA ASN A 242 11.59 11.25 -14.05
C ASN A 242 10.93 12.17 -15.10
N LEU A 243 10.34 13.29 -14.67
CA LEU A 243 9.83 14.31 -15.60
C LEU A 243 10.94 14.92 -16.47
N ARG A 244 12.09 15.25 -15.87
CA ARG A 244 13.23 15.82 -16.64
C ARG A 244 13.76 14.82 -17.65
N SER A 245 13.90 13.56 -17.26
CA SER A 245 14.35 12.48 -18.14
C SER A 245 13.39 12.25 -19.30
N ALA A 246 12.08 12.21 -19.02
CA ALA A 246 11.05 12.07 -20.04
C ALA A 246 11.06 13.25 -21.05
N PHE A 247 11.32 14.47 -20.59
CA PHE A 247 11.42 15.63 -21.46
C PHE A 247 12.68 15.61 -22.32
N ALA A 248 13.84 15.20 -21.77
CA ALA A 248 15.07 15.06 -22.54
C ALA A 248 14.89 14.02 -23.67
N GLU A 249 14.27 12.88 -23.37
CA GLU A 249 13.98 11.84 -24.37
C GLU A 249 13.00 12.35 -25.48
N LEU A 250 12.00 13.15 -25.12
CA LEU A 250 11.11 13.78 -26.10
C LEU A 250 11.84 14.79 -27.00
N GLU A 251 12.79 15.54 -26.46
CA GLU A 251 13.61 16.48 -27.24
C GLU A 251 14.52 15.75 -28.22
N GLU A 252 15.15 14.63 -27.81
CA GLU A 252 16.00 13.82 -28.68
C GLU A 252 15.21 13.12 -29.82
N THR A 253 13.99 12.68 -29.54
CA THR A 253 13.14 12.01 -30.54
C THR A 253 12.49 12.97 -31.53
N ASN A 254 12.34 14.25 -31.19
CA ASN A 254 11.75 15.30 -32.04
C ASN A 254 12.77 16.03 -32.89
N THR A 255 13.54 15.34 -33.72
CA THR A 255 14.42 15.95 -34.73
C THR A 255 13.68 16.59 -35.93
N SER A 256 12.36 16.63 -35.94
CA SER A 256 11.55 17.32 -36.93
C SER A 256 10.54 18.31 -36.31
N LYS A 257 10.95 19.55 -36.23
CA LYS A 257 10.17 20.82 -36.27
C LYS A 257 8.72 20.84 -35.75
N THR A 258 8.45 20.34 -34.53
CA THR A 258 7.26 20.82 -33.84
C THR A 258 7.66 21.09 -32.39
N TYR A 259 8.15 22.29 -32.15
CA TYR A 259 8.40 22.82 -30.81
C TYR A 259 7.11 22.74 -29.99
N PHE A 260 7.02 21.72 -29.17
CA PHE A 260 6.02 21.66 -28.12
C PHE A 260 6.46 22.65 -27.04
N ASP A 261 5.96 23.88 -27.11
CA ASP A 261 6.28 24.92 -26.13
C ASP A 261 5.60 24.59 -24.80
N LEU A 262 6.32 23.79 -23.99
CA LEU A 262 5.90 23.43 -22.64
C LEU A 262 5.53 24.65 -21.78
N ARG A 263 6.14 25.82 -22.05
CA ARG A 263 5.74 27.07 -21.38
C ARG A 263 4.31 27.46 -21.77
N LYS A 264 3.86 27.15 -23.00
CA LYS A 264 2.47 27.36 -23.42
C LYS A 264 1.50 26.42 -22.74
N ILE A 265 1.87 25.14 -22.55
CA ILE A 265 1.05 24.15 -21.81
C ILE A 265 0.99 24.52 -20.34
N MET A 266 2.13 24.79 -19.70
CA MET A 266 2.17 25.22 -18.30
C MET A 266 1.43 26.54 -18.06
N ARG A 267 1.38 27.43 -19.04
CA ARG A 267 0.56 28.67 -18.97
C ARG A 267 -0.94 28.40 -19.15
N LYS A 268 -1.32 27.31 -19.83
CA LYS A 268 -2.72 26.93 -20.06
C LYS A 268 -3.32 26.10 -18.90
N ILE A 269 -2.51 25.62 -17.95
CA ILE A 269 -3.02 24.98 -16.73
C ILE A 269 -3.33 26.09 -15.71
N PRO A 270 -4.61 26.46 -15.51
CA PRO A 270 -4.97 27.53 -14.59
C PRO A 270 -4.52 27.17 -13.18
N GLY A 271 -3.76 28.02 -12.54
CA GLY A 271 -3.33 27.86 -11.15
C GLY A 271 -1.87 27.43 -10.95
N LEU A 272 -1.16 26.90 -11.94
CA LEU A 272 0.24 26.48 -11.79
C LEU A 272 1.17 27.67 -11.51
N LEU A 273 0.88 28.87 -12.04
CA LEU A 273 1.59 30.10 -11.72
C LEU A 273 1.31 30.61 -10.30
N LYS A 274 0.08 30.45 -9.82
CA LYS A 274 -0.26 30.78 -8.41
C LYS A 274 0.42 29.83 -7.44
N ILE A 275 0.49 28.55 -7.80
CA ILE A 275 1.19 27.51 -7.05
C ILE A 275 2.68 27.86 -6.91
N LYS A 276 3.34 28.29 -8.01
CA LYS A 276 4.74 28.72 -7.99
C LYS A 276 4.99 29.97 -7.13
N GLN A 277 4.03 30.88 -7.05
CA GLN A 277 4.11 32.08 -6.21
C GLN A 277 3.85 31.78 -4.71
N GLU A 278 2.91 30.88 -4.40
CA GLU A 278 2.67 30.43 -3.01
C GLU A 278 3.83 29.58 -2.46
N LEU A 279 4.46 28.74 -3.32
CA LEU A 279 5.64 27.95 -2.97
C LEU A 279 6.86 28.84 -2.61
N ARG A 280 6.94 30.04 -3.15
CA ARG A 280 8.01 31.00 -2.83
C ARG A 280 7.73 31.80 -1.57
N LYS A 281 6.47 31.91 -1.13
CA LYS A 281 6.07 32.77 0.00
C LYS A 281 5.98 32.05 1.35
N ASN A 282 5.83 30.74 1.35
CA ASN A 282 5.58 29.99 2.58
C ASN A 282 6.60 28.85 2.73
N ASN A 283 7.42 28.92 3.78
CA ASN A 283 8.30 27.84 4.27
C ASN A 283 7.52 26.65 4.88
N ILE A 284 6.41 26.23 4.25
CA ILE A 284 5.61 25.09 4.73
C ILE A 284 5.99 23.86 3.89
N PRO A 285 5.71 22.61 4.33
CA PRO A 285 5.83 21.43 3.50
C PRO A 285 4.92 21.57 2.27
N ALA A 286 5.39 22.37 1.35
CA ALA A 286 4.61 22.96 0.26
C ALA A 286 4.26 21.93 -0.81
N ALA A 287 5.02 20.83 -0.90
CA ALA A 287 4.81 19.78 -1.89
C ALA A 287 3.44 19.10 -1.73
N VAL A 288 3.01 18.84 -0.50
CA VAL A 288 1.74 18.15 -0.22
C VAL A 288 0.54 19.04 -0.58
N ASN A 289 0.56 20.30 -0.19
CA ASN A 289 -0.53 21.24 -0.53
C ASN A 289 -0.64 21.53 -2.04
N VAL A 290 0.48 21.51 -2.76
CA VAL A 290 0.50 21.70 -4.21
C VAL A 290 -0.14 20.52 -4.92
N LEU A 291 0.17 19.30 -4.51
CA LEU A 291 -0.35 18.08 -5.13
C LEU A 291 -1.84 17.87 -4.80
N LEU A 292 -2.30 18.23 -3.62
CA LEU A 292 -3.71 18.18 -3.24
C LEU A 292 -4.57 19.16 -4.04
N LYS A 293 -4.08 20.38 -4.25
CA LYS A 293 -4.73 21.37 -5.11
C LYS A 293 -4.72 20.92 -6.59
N ALA A 294 -3.63 20.35 -7.08
CA ALA A 294 -3.54 19.80 -8.43
C ALA A 294 -4.55 18.67 -8.66
N ARG A 295 -4.77 17.77 -7.70
CA ARG A 295 -5.79 16.70 -7.78
C ARG A 295 -7.20 17.24 -7.90
N SER A 296 -7.56 18.27 -7.15
CA SER A 296 -8.87 18.93 -7.22
C SER A 296 -9.12 19.59 -8.58
N TYR A 297 -8.10 20.21 -9.17
CA TYR A 297 -8.14 20.82 -10.49
C TYR A 297 -8.23 19.77 -11.61
N TYR A 298 -7.44 18.69 -11.51
CA TYR A 298 -7.44 17.61 -12.49
C TYR A 298 -8.78 16.86 -12.54
N LYS A 299 -9.43 16.64 -11.41
CA LYS A 299 -10.78 16.06 -11.34
C LYS A 299 -11.84 16.95 -12.02
N ARG A 300 -11.75 18.28 -11.87
CA ARG A 300 -12.67 19.22 -12.53
C ARG A 300 -12.41 19.31 -14.03
N TYR A 301 -11.14 19.33 -14.44
CA TYR A 301 -10.74 19.39 -15.86
C TYR A 301 -11.14 18.13 -16.61
N LEU A 302 -10.93 16.93 -16.04
CA LEU A 302 -11.40 15.68 -16.65
C LEU A 302 -12.93 15.61 -16.74
N LYS A 303 -13.67 16.13 -15.75
CA LYS A 303 -15.13 16.21 -15.84
C LYS A 303 -15.62 17.18 -16.93
N SER A 304 -14.88 18.25 -17.23
CA SER A 304 -15.22 19.19 -18.30
C SER A 304 -14.80 18.73 -19.70
N LEU A 305 -13.99 17.68 -19.83
CA LEU A 305 -13.63 17.06 -21.11
C LEU A 305 -14.54 15.87 -21.48
N ILE A 306 -15.34 15.38 -20.53
CA ILE A 306 -16.28 14.25 -20.70
C ILE A 306 -17.73 14.75 -20.80
N ALA A 307 -17.98 16.01 -20.47
CA ALA A 307 -19.25 16.71 -20.71
C ALA A 307 -19.19 17.51 -22.02
#